data_e73c834b5eb8ffd4698a30ea849352ad
#
_entry.id   e73c834b5eb8ffd4698a30ea849352ad
#
_cell.length_a   1.000
_cell.length_b   1.000
_cell.length_c   1.000
_cell.angle_alpha   90.00
_cell.angle_beta   90.00
_cell.angle_gamma   90.00
#
_symmetry.space_group_name_H-M   'P 1'
#
loop_
_entity.id
_entity.type
_entity.pdbx_description
1 polymer ?
#
loop_
_entity_poly.entity_id
_entity_poly.type
_entity_poly.pdbx_seq_one_letter_code
_entity_poly.pdbx_strand_id
1 'polypeptide(L)'
;MKRRRNLSVIALQAIVLALGVTAAAHHTAAQEGKKPRPDMIMKGDAKCTRCHDETEDYPVLSIAKTRHGTVADRRTPTCTSCHGESETHITKPEGAKERPKPERTFGRKSTTPPEAQDRACLACHQGGKRIHWQASTHAARDVSCASCHQVHTAQDRVRVKATQSEVCLACHKEQRTQIVRPSRHPIREGKVTCSDCHNPHGTAGPKNLVRDNVNDTCYACHMEKRGPFVRTHQPVQEDCSICHNPHGTTTPNLLRSRPPFLCQQCHEPTSHRGQVASLTGTNTGAGTLARGCLNCHTNIHGTNNPADVSNERTFRR
;
A
#
# COMPACT_ATOMS: atom_id res chain seq x y z
N MET A 1 24.15 -70.68 10.97
CA MET A 1 24.36 -69.22 10.89
C MET A 1 23.07 -68.47 11.19
N LYS A 2 22.49 -68.50 12.40
CA LYS A 2 21.28 -67.70 12.79
C LYS A 2 21.25 -67.53 14.33
N ARG A 3 22.17 -66.76 14.91
CA ARG A 3 22.12 -66.45 16.36
C ARG A 3 22.90 -65.17 16.78
N ARG A 4 23.16 -64.23 15.87
CA ARG A 4 23.92 -63.00 16.23
C ARG A 4 23.18 -61.67 15.95
N ARG A 5 21.84 -61.70 15.66
CA ARG A 5 21.12 -60.46 15.31
C ARG A 5 20.24 -59.89 16.42
N ASN A 6 20.01 -60.56 17.52
CA ASN A 6 19.03 -60.14 18.53
C ASN A 6 19.59 -59.41 19.76
N LEU A 7 20.92 -59.40 19.94
CA LEU A 7 21.52 -58.69 21.08
C LEU A 7 21.74 -57.18 20.82
N SER A 8 21.94 -56.79 19.57
CA SER A 8 22.18 -55.38 19.22
C SER A 8 20.90 -54.51 19.28
N VAL A 9 19.73 -55.08 19.06
CA VAL A 9 18.45 -54.34 19.07
C VAL A 9 17.97 -54.06 20.50
N ILE A 10 18.24 -54.97 21.45
CA ILE A 10 17.82 -54.79 22.85
C ILE A 10 18.70 -53.74 23.56
N ALA A 11 19.99 -53.64 23.20
CA ALA A 11 20.89 -52.63 23.75
C ALA A 11 20.54 -51.20 23.27
N LEU A 12 20.03 -51.08 22.02
CA LEU A 12 19.63 -49.75 21.48
C LEU A 12 18.32 -49.22 22.08
N GLN A 13 17.40 -50.13 22.41
CA GLN A 13 16.13 -49.73 23.07
C GLN A 13 16.31 -49.32 24.53
N ALA A 14 17.25 -49.86 25.24
CA ALA A 14 17.59 -49.50 26.61
C ALA A 14 18.23 -48.09 26.71
N ILE A 15 19.04 -47.73 25.72
CA ILE A 15 19.68 -46.39 25.68
C ILE A 15 18.66 -45.28 25.34
N VAL A 16 17.66 -45.54 24.48
CA VAL A 16 16.61 -44.58 24.14
C VAL A 16 15.65 -44.33 25.32
N LEU A 17 15.37 -45.33 26.14
CA LEU A 17 14.53 -45.15 27.35
C LEU A 17 15.29 -44.39 28.45
N ALA A 18 16.60 -44.56 28.58
CA ALA A 18 17.41 -43.88 29.60
C ALA A 18 17.62 -42.37 29.27
N LEU A 19 17.64 -41.99 27.99
CA LEU A 19 17.74 -40.58 27.54
C LEU A 19 16.40 -39.84 27.57
N GLY A 20 15.28 -40.55 27.51
CA GLY A 20 13.92 -39.95 27.57
C GLY A 20 13.50 -39.53 28.98
N VAL A 21 14.06 -40.10 30.04
CA VAL A 21 13.67 -39.79 31.43
C VAL A 21 14.42 -38.57 32.01
N THR A 22 15.60 -38.24 31.44
CA THR A 22 16.38 -37.08 31.91
C THR A 22 15.97 -35.76 31.29
N ALA A 23 15.17 -35.73 30.19
CA ALA A 23 14.71 -34.52 29.55
C ALA A 23 13.43 -33.93 30.18
N ALA A 24 12.72 -34.69 31.03
CA ALA A 24 11.47 -34.23 31.64
C ALA A 24 11.63 -33.53 33.01
N ALA A 25 12.83 -33.41 33.55
CA ALA A 25 13.10 -32.87 34.87
C ALA A 25 13.59 -31.40 34.89
N HIS A 26 13.65 -30.72 33.77
CA HIS A 26 14.21 -29.36 33.72
C HIS A 26 13.22 -28.23 33.32
N HIS A 27 11.91 -28.46 33.41
CA HIS A 27 10.92 -27.41 33.09
C HIS A 27 10.11 -26.89 34.26
N THR A 28 10.64 -26.96 35.50
CA THR A 28 10.07 -26.21 36.61
C THR A 28 11.13 -25.32 37.27
N ALA A 29 11.78 -24.47 36.46
CA ALA A 29 12.39 -23.27 37.01
C ALA A 29 11.30 -22.23 37.16
N ALA A 30 10.98 -21.88 38.40
CA ALA A 30 10.05 -20.82 38.75
C ALA A 30 10.34 -19.57 37.90
N GLN A 31 9.32 -19.02 37.25
CA GLN A 31 9.34 -17.66 36.75
C GLN A 31 9.49 -16.73 37.98
N GLU A 32 10.72 -16.44 38.35
CA GLU A 32 11.00 -15.27 39.18
C GLU A 32 10.43 -14.08 38.45
N GLY A 33 9.43 -13.43 39.03
CA GLY A 33 8.81 -12.25 38.51
C GLY A 33 9.87 -11.21 38.16
N LYS A 34 10.13 -11.01 36.90
CA LYS A 34 11.00 -9.93 36.42
C LYS A 34 10.45 -8.63 36.99
N LYS A 35 11.18 -8.00 37.90
CA LYS A 35 10.91 -6.63 38.33
C LYS A 35 10.69 -5.77 37.09
N PRO A 36 9.62 -4.96 37.03
CA PRO A 36 9.39 -4.05 35.91
C PRO A 36 10.68 -3.24 35.69
N ARG A 37 11.18 -3.25 34.47
CA ARG A 37 12.36 -2.46 34.13
C ARG A 37 11.94 -1.00 34.13
N PRO A 38 12.51 -0.14 34.99
CA PRO A 38 12.13 1.25 35.05
C PRO A 38 12.58 1.97 33.76
N ASP A 39 11.69 2.77 33.19
CA ASP A 39 11.97 3.76 32.13
C ASP A 39 12.79 3.24 30.93
N MET A 40 12.53 2.01 30.47
CA MET A 40 13.27 1.45 29.33
C MET A 40 13.00 2.15 28.00
N ILE A 41 11.88 2.85 27.88
CA ILE A 41 11.41 3.37 26.60
C ILE A 41 11.52 4.88 26.58
N MET A 42 10.94 5.57 27.55
CA MET A 42 10.89 7.04 27.57
C MET A 42 10.85 7.55 29.01
N LYS A 43 11.41 8.74 29.23
CA LYS A 43 11.43 9.36 30.55
C LYS A 43 10.01 9.64 31.05
N GLY A 44 9.65 9.17 32.23
CA GLY A 44 8.33 9.37 32.87
C GLY A 44 7.29 8.31 32.52
N ASP A 45 7.61 7.33 31.70
CA ASP A 45 6.67 6.27 31.31
C ASP A 45 6.59 5.09 32.30
N ALA A 46 7.40 5.10 33.37
CA ALA A 46 7.37 4.06 34.41
C ALA A 46 5.97 3.86 35.02
N LYS A 47 5.15 4.91 35.06
CA LYS A 47 3.76 4.82 35.52
C LYS A 47 2.88 3.95 34.62
N CYS A 48 3.23 3.83 33.32
CA CYS A 48 2.53 3.02 32.35
C CYS A 48 3.08 1.58 32.31
N THR A 49 4.41 1.44 32.33
CA THR A 49 5.11 0.16 32.23
C THR A 49 5.04 -0.70 33.50
N ARG A 50 4.42 -0.21 34.56
CA ARG A 50 4.05 -1.04 35.72
C ARG A 50 3.05 -2.12 35.36
N CYS A 51 2.13 -1.83 34.42
CA CYS A 51 1.06 -2.72 34.02
C CYS A 51 1.24 -3.21 32.60
N HIS A 52 1.73 -2.36 31.70
CA HIS A 52 1.99 -2.72 30.30
C HIS A 52 3.35 -3.36 30.15
N ASP A 53 3.37 -4.62 29.78
CA ASP A 53 4.58 -5.42 29.60
C ASP A 53 4.63 -6.16 28.27
N GLU A 54 5.59 -7.04 28.10
CA GLU A 54 5.84 -7.79 26.87
C GLU A 54 4.87 -8.96 26.68
N THR A 55 4.02 -9.28 27.66
CA THR A 55 3.12 -10.44 27.65
C THR A 55 1.72 -10.11 27.13
N GLU A 56 1.43 -8.83 26.91
CA GLU A 56 0.13 -8.40 26.42
C GLU A 56 -0.11 -8.81 24.97
N ASP A 57 -1.35 -9.18 24.65
CA ASP A 57 -1.79 -9.49 23.28
C ASP A 57 -1.47 -8.37 22.29
N TYR A 58 -1.60 -7.11 22.75
CA TYR A 58 -1.21 -5.95 21.96
C TYR A 58 0.16 -5.44 22.40
N PRO A 59 1.18 -5.50 21.51
CA PRO A 59 2.57 -5.31 21.90
C PRO A 59 2.93 -3.82 22.09
N VAL A 60 2.38 -3.16 23.12
CA VAL A 60 2.60 -1.71 23.37
C VAL A 60 4.08 -1.34 23.48
N LEU A 61 4.89 -2.20 24.10
CA LEU A 61 6.33 -1.96 24.27
C LEU A 61 7.15 -2.12 22.99
N SER A 62 6.54 -2.63 21.91
CA SER A 62 7.22 -2.65 20.59
C SER A 62 7.49 -1.26 20.02
N ILE A 63 6.91 -0.20 20.59
CA ILE A 63 7.27 1.19 20.28
C ILE A 63 8.76 1.44 20.49
N ALA A 64 9.40 0.76 21.45
CA ALA A 64 10.85 0.84 21.70
C ALA A 64 11.71 0.45 20.48
N LYS A 65 11.16 -0.35 19.57
CA LYS A 65 11.82 -0.76 18.32
C LYS A 65 11.63 0.25 17.18
N THR A 66 10.95 1.36 17.44
CA THR A 66 10.65 2.41 16.47
C THR A 66 11.44 3.68 16.77
N ARG A 67 11.37 4.65 15.85
CA ARG A 67 11.93 5.97 16.10
C ARG A 67 11.24 6.72 17.24
N HIS A 68 9.97 6.43 17.53
CA HIS A 68 9.25 7.01 18.65
C HIS A 68 9.77 6.51 20.01
N GLY A 69 10.31 5.30 20.06
CA GLY A 69 10.91 4.73 21.27
C GLY A 69 12.42 5.00 21.41
N THR A 70 13.04 5.66 20.43
CA THR A 70 14.46 6.02 20.51
C THR A 70 14.61 7.36 21.21
N VAL A 71 15.17 7.36 22.40
CA VAL A 71 15.44 8.59 23.15
C VAL A 71 16.61 9.33 22.49
N ALA A 72 16.32 10.30 21.66
CA ALA A 72 17.32 11.08 20.94
C ALA A 72 17.44 12.51 21.51
N ASP A 73 16.31 13.16 21.78
CA ASP A 73 16.23 14.52 22.28
C ASP A 73 14.83 14.82 22.89
N ARG A 74 14.55 16.11 23.14
CA ARG A 74 13.26 16.56 23.72
C ARG A 74 12.03 16.31 22.80
N ARG A 75 12.23 15.95 21.54
CA ARG A 75 11.16 15.69 20.58
C ARG A 75 10.67 14.24 20.63
N THR A 76 11.38 13.38 21.34
CA THR A 76 10.93 12.00 21.54
C THR A 76 9.63 12.01 22.35
N PRO A 77 8.52 11.50 21.80
CA PRO A 77 7.23 11.49 22.49
C PRO A 77 7.25 10.52 23.68
N THR A 78 6.44 10.82 24.69
CA THR A 78 6.15 9.91 25.81
C THR A 78 4.81 9.21 25.58
N CYS A 79 4.48 8.19 26.38
CA CYS A 79 3.17 7.56 26.35
C CYS A 79 2.06 8.61 26.54
N THR A 80 2.26 9.55 27.48
CA THR A 80 1.29 10.61 27.75
C THR A 80 1.20 11.65 26.65
N SER A 81 2.24 11.88 25.87
CA SER A 81 2.19 12.77 24.70
C SER A 81 1.11 12.34 23.70
N CYS A 82 0.93 11.03 23.55
CA CYS A 82 -0.08 10.46 22.67
C CYS A 82 -1.40 10.18 23.41
N HIS A 83 -1.34 9.48 24.55
CA HIS A 83 -2.51 8.96 25.26
C HIS A 83 -3.14 9.91 26.30
N GLY A 84 -2.51 11.06 26.57
CA GLY A 84 -2.89 11.97 27.66
C GLY A 84 -2.40 11.47 29.01
N GLU A 85 -2.66 12.21 30.08
CA GLU A 85 -2.20 11.83 31.43
C GLU A 85 -2.90 10.57 31.95
N SER A 86 -4.15 10.36 31.54
CA SER A 86 -4.89 9.10 31.76
C SER A 86 -4.97 8.65 33.23
N GLU A 87 -5.07 9.57 34.17
CA GLU A 87 -5.03 9.30 35.62
C GLU A 87 -6.11 8.28 36.05
N THR A 88 -7.34 8.40 35.55
CA THR A 88 -8.42 7.45 35.83
C THR A 88 -8.14 6.04 35.31
N HIS A 89 -7.39 5.94 34.21
CA HIS A 89 -6.91 4.66 33.69
C HIS A 89 -5.84 4.08 34.63
N ILE A 90 -4.89 4.90 35.07
CA ILE A 90 -3.75 4.47 35.91
C ILE A 90 -4.24 4.04 37.30
N THR A 91 -5.05 4.86 37.94
CA THR A 91 -5.46 4.65 39.33
C THR A 91 -6.66 3.72 39.50
N LYS A 92 -7.48 3.52 38.47
CA LYS A 92 -8.76 2.82 38.46
C LYS A 92 -9.66 3.29 39.61
N PRO A 93 -10.71 4.07 39.36
CA PRO A 93 -11.62 4.57 40.41
C PRO A 93 -12.20 3.44 41.25
N GLU A 94 -12.38 3.71 42.53
CA GLU A 94 -13.01 2.79 43.47
C GLU A 94 -14.42 2.45 43.00
N GLY A 95 -14.80 1.16 43.09
CA GLY A 95 -16.10 0.67 42.61
C GLY A 95 -16.23 0.47 41.09
N ALA A 96 -15.27 0.89 40.29
CA ALA A 96 -15.31 0.63 38.85
C ALA A 96 -15.16 -0.86 38.55
N LYS A 97 -16.13 -1.47 37.85
CA LYS A 97 -16.06 -2.87 37.43
C LYS A 97 -14.86 -3.11 36.49
N GLU A 98 -14.69 -2.28 35.50
CA GLU A 98 -13.59 -2.33 34.55
C GLU A 98 -12.69 -1.09 34.67
N ARG A 99 -11.45 -1.23 34.24
CA ARG A 99 -10.52 -0.12 34.18
C ARG A 99 -10.94 0.81 33.02
N PRO A 100 -11.14 2.11 33.27
CA PRO A 100 -11.42 3.07 32.20
C PRO A 100 -10.34 3.03 31.12
N LYS A 101 -10.71 3.36 29.88
CA LYS A 101 -9.73 3.50 28.81
C LYS A 101 -8.84 4.73 29.06
N PRO A 102 -7.63 4.78 28.48
CA PRO A 102 -6.83 6.00 28.46
C PRO A 102 -7.62 7.18 27.90
N GLU A 103 -7.21 8.39 28.24
CA GLU A 103 -7.85 9.64 27.81
C GLU A 103 -7.97 9.70 26.27
N ARG A 104 -6.94 9.23 25.55
CA ARG A 104 -6.98 9.07 24.10
C ARG A 104 -6.62 7.63 23.71
N THR A 105 -7.45 7.08 22.87
CA THR A 105 -7.21 5.80 22.22
C THR A 105 -7.12 6.01 20.70
N PHE A 106 -6.51 5.07 19.99
CA PHE A 106 -6.20 5.23 18.57
C PHE A 106 -6.73 4.06 17.75
N GLY A 107 -6.94 4.32 16.46
CA GLY A 107 -7.40 3.35 15.48
C GLY A 107 -8.87 3.49 15.11
N ARG A 108 -9.30 2.69 14.15
CA ARG A 108 -10.65 2.78 13.54
C ARG A 108 -11.80 2.48 14.51
N LYS A 109 -11.55 1.71 15.55
CA LYS A 109 -12.55 1.33 16.55
C LYS A 109 -12.43 2.15 17.84
N SER A 110 -11.59 3.18 17.81
CA SER A 110 -11.42 4.07 18.96
C SER A 110 -12.68 4.89 19.22
N THR A 111 -12.95 5.14 20.50
CA THR A 111 -13.98 6.09 20.93
C THR A 111 -13.51 7.55 20.87
N THR A 112 -12.20 7.78 20.74
CA THR A 112 -11.63 9.11 20.56
C THR A 112 -11.91 9.59 19.13
N PRO A 113 -12.50 10.77 18.94
CA PRO A 113 -12.78 11.31 17.61
C PRO A 113 -11.52 11.37 16.74
N PRO A 114 -11.61 11.10 15.43
CA PRO A 114 -10.47 11.06 14.50
C PRO A 114 -9.61 12.33 14.55
N GLU A 115 -10.23 13.50 14.62
CA GLU A 115 -9.53 14.79 14.74
C GLU A 115 -8.69 14.88 16.02
N ALA A 116 -9.20 14.36 17.15
CA ALA A 116 -8.47 14.34 18.41
C ALA A 116 -7.31 13.32 18.40
N GLN A 117 -7.47 12.20 17.67
CA GLN A 117 -6.36 11.28 17.41
C GLN A 117 -5.29 11.97 16.58
N ASP A 118 -5.67 12.67 15.52
CA ASP A 118 -4.76 13.32 14.58
C ASP A 118 -3.99 14.49 15.23
N ARG A 119 -4.62 15.27 16.11
CA ARG A 119 -3.94 16.34 16.85
C ARG A 119 -2.72 15.85 17.62
N ALA A 120 -2.79 14.65 18.21
CA ALA A 120 -1.64 14.06 18.92
C ALA A 120 -0.45 13.82 17.97
N CYS A 121 -0.71 13.38 16.75
CA CYS A 121 0.33 13.16 15.75
C CYS A 121 0.83 14.47 15.13
N LEU A 122 -0.10 15.36 14.79
CA LEU A 122 0.18 16.63 14.14
C LEU A 122 0.90 17.63 15.05
N ALA A 123 0.92 17.44 16.36
CA ALA A 123 1.77 18.21 17.26
C ALA A 123 3.23 18.21 16.84
N CYS A 124 3.69 17.13 16.19
CA CYS A 124 5.06 16.99 15.67
C CYS A 124 5.11 16.79 14.14
N HIS A 125 4.09 16.17 13.54
CA HIS A 125 4.09 15.74 12.14
C HIS A 125 3.34 16.70 11.21
N GLN A 126 3.73 17.98 11.13
CA GLN A 126 3.01 19.02 10.37
C GLN A 126 3.49 19.20 8.92
N GLY A 127 4.72 18.87 8.59
CA GLY A 127 5.34 19.26 7.34
C GLY A 127 5.45 18.17 6.27
N GLY A 128 6.07 18.53 5.14
CA GLY A 128 6.35 17.63 4.02
C GLY A 128 5.07 17.09 3.37
N LYS A 129 5.02 15.80 3.12
CA LYS A 129 3.89 15.16 2.44
C LYS A 129 2.55 15.26 3.20
N ARG A 130 2.50 15.81 4.41
CA ARG A 130 1.31 15.93 5.27
C ARG A 130 0.68 17.32 5.29
N ILE A 131 1.29 18.28 4.59
CA ILE A 131 0.85 19.68 4.60
C ILE A 131 -0.64 19.85 4.20
N HIS A 132 -1.17 18.95 3.38
CA HIS A 132 -2.55 18.98 2.92
C HIS A 132 -3.49 18.06 3.72
N TRP A 133 -3.02 17.49 4.87
CA TRP A 133 -3.80 16.48 5.59
C TRP A 133 -5.20 16.96 5.97
N GLN A 134 -5.33 18.15 6.58
CA GLN A 134 -6.61 18.68 7.06
C GLN A 134 -7.64 18.87 5.95
N ALA A 135 -7.20 19.18 4.73
CA ALA A 135 -8.05 19.31 3.55
C ALA A 135 -8.12 18.01 2.71
N SER A 136 -7.52 16.94 3.17
CA SER A 136 -7.49 15.69 2.40
C SER A 136 -8.83 14.98 2.43
N THR A 137 -9.09 14.21 1.37
CA THR A 137 -10.29 13.36 1.28
C THR A 137 -10.37 12.34 2.43
N HIS A 138 -9.23 11.88 2.96
CA HIS A 138 -9.19 10.94 4.07
C HIS A 138 -9.61 11.63 5.38
N ALA A 139 -9.05 12.78 5.70
CA ALA A 139 -9.42 13.52 6.89
C ALA A 139 -10.89 13.94 6.85
N ALA A 140 -11.39 14.41 5.69
CA ALA A 140 -12.81 14.76 5.49
C ALA A 140 -13.79 13.59 5.61
N ARG A 141 -13.29 12.34 5.70
CA ARG A 141 -14.07 11.12 5.88
C ARG A 141 -13.73 10.39 7.17
N ASP A 142 -13.28 11.11 8.18
CA ASP A 142 -12.96 10.59 9.51
C ASP A 142 -11.91 9.46 9.53
N VAL A 143 -11.02 9.43 8.54
CA VAL A 143 -9.88 8.51 8.52
C VAL A 143 -8.72 9.17 9.26
N SER A 144 -8.42 8.68 10.46
CA SER A 144 -7.29 9.20 11.25
C SER A 144 -5.95 8.63 10.82
N CYS A 145 -4.85 9.27 11.25
CA CYS A 145 -3.49 8.77 11.06
C CYS A 145 -3.36 7.30 11.52
N ALA A 146 -3.92 6.98 12.69
CA ALA A 146 -3.90 5.64 13.27
C ALA A 146 -4.79 4.61 12.53
N SER A 147 -5.60 5.06 11.58
CA SER A 147 -6.35 4.13 10.70
C SER A 147 -5.44 3.38 9.72
N CYS A 148 -4.27 3.93 9.44
CA CYS A 148 -3.28 3.36 8.52
C CYS A 148 -1.95 3.08 9.20
N HIS A 149 -1.49 3.98 10.09
CA HIS A 149 -0.21 3.89 10.78
C HIS A 149 -0.31 3.15 12.10
N GLN A 150 0.70 2.32 12.37
CA GLN A 150 0.84 1.58 13.62
C GLN A 150 2.17 1.97 14.26
N VAL A 151 2.13 2.54 15.48
CA VAL A 151 3.33 2.97 16.20
C VAL A 151 3.85 1.95 17.22
N HIS A 152 3.00 1.02 17.65
CA HIS A 152 3.37 -0.08 18.56
C HIS A 152 3.82 -1.33 17.79
N THR A 153 4.59 -1.15 16.73
CA THR A 153 5.15 -2.25 15.92
C THR A 153 6.51 -1.85 15.38
N ALA A 154 7.42 -2.81 15.31
CA ALA A 154 8.75 -2.57 14.76
C ALA A 154 8.71 -2.11 13.27
N GLN A 155 7.70 -2.55 12.54
CA GLN A 155 7.51 -2.19 11.14
C GLN A 155 6.06 -1.75 10.89
N ASP A 156 5.89 -0.49 10.57
CA ASP A 156 4.61 0.04 10.16
C ASP A 156 4.27 -0.43 8.74
N ARG A 157 3.24 -1.29 8.63
CA ARG A 157 2.86 -1.98 7.39
C ARG A 157 2.59 -1.05 6.23
N VAL A 158 2.03 0.15 6.47
CA VAL A 158 1.73 1.11 5.41
C VAL A 158 3.01 1.73 4.82
N ARG A 159 4.12 1.66 5.54
CA ARG A 159 5.43 2.18 5.09
C ARG A 159 6.31 1.12 4.41
N VAL A 160 5.95 -0.14 4.52
CA VAL A 160 6.68 -1.25 3.90
C VAL A 160 6.07 -1.55 2.53
N LYS A 161 6.86 -1.48 1.47
CA LYS A 161 6.39 -1.66 0.09
C LYS A 161 5.58 -2.94 -0.11
N ALA A 162 6.05 -4.05 0.44
CA ALA A 162 5.40 -5.35 0.29
C ALA A 162 4.01 -5.44 0.94
N THR A 163 3.76 -4.68 2.01
CA THR A 163 2.51 -4.74 2.79
C THR A 163 1.63 -3.52 2.64
N GLN A 164 2.12 -2.44 2.02
CA GLN A 164 1.39 -1.18 1.88
C GLN A 164 0.03 -1.36 1.22
N SER A 165 -0.02 -2.11 0.11
CA SER A 165 -1.26 -2.31 -0.64
C SER A 165 -2.35 -2.98 0.19
N GLU A 166 -2.01 -3.89 1.09
CA GLU A 166 -2.97 -4.56 1.97
C GLU A 166 -3.69 -3.58 2.90
N VAL A 167 -2.94 -2.59 3.42
CA VAL A 167 -3.51 -1.54 4.28
C VAL A 167 -4.51 -0.69 3.50
N CYS A 168 -4.15 -0.25 2.30
CA CYS A 168 -5.02 0.56 1.43
C CYS A 168 -6.26 -0.21 0.98
N LEU A 169 -6.07 -1.44 0.53
CA LEU A 169 -7.12 -2.31 -0.03
C LEU A 169 -8.10 -2.86 1.01
N ALA A 170 -7.84 -2.64 2.29
CA ALA A 170 -8.83 -2.90 3.33
C ALA A 170 -10.12 -2.06 3.12
N CYS A 171 -9.98 -0.84 2.57
CA CYS A 171 -11.09 0.06 2.24
C CYS A 171 -11.31 0.21 0.74
N HIS A 172 -10.25 0.31 -0.08
CA HIS A 172 -10.33 0.50 -1.53
C HIS A 172 -10.66 -0.80 -2.25
N LYS A 173 -11.94 -1.24 -2.14
CA LYS A 173 -12.41 -2.55 -2.63
C LYS A 173 -12.38 -2.66 -4.15
N GLU A 174 -12.71 -1.59 -4.87
CA GLU A 174 -12.67 -1.57 -6.32
C GLU A 174 -11.24 -1.80 -6.83
N GLN A 175 -10.27 -1.03 -6.31
CA GLN A 175 -8.87 -1.18 -6.68
C GLN A 175 -8.34 -2.57 -6.32
N ARG A 176 -8.82 -3.16 -5.22
CA ARG A 176 -8.51 -4.53 -4.85
C ARG A 176 -8.88 -5.53 -5.94
N THR A 177 -10.04 -5.36 -6.59
CA THR A 177 -10.44 -6.22 -7.71
C THR A 177 -9.69 -5.94 -9.00
N GLN A 178 -9.23 -4.70 -9.18
CA GLN A 178 -8.50 -4.31 -10.38
C GLN A 178 -7.05 -4.82 -10.39
N ILE A 179 -6.34 -4.74 -9.27
CA ILE A 179 -4.92 -5.16 -9.20
C ILE A 179 -4.69 -6.67 -9.34
N VAL A 180 -5.73 -7.48 -9.39
CA VAL A 180 -5.63 -8.93 -9.66
C VAL A 180 -5.88 -9.27 -11.13
N ARG A 181 -6.28 -8.30 -11.96
CA ARG A 181 -6.55 -8.50 -13.38
C ARG A 181 -5.28 -8.82 -14.16
N PRO A 182 -5.38 -9.46 -15.35
CA PRO A 182 -4.21 -9.90 -16.12
C PRO A 182 -3.27 -8.76 -16.52
N SER A 183 -3.83 -7.63 -16.94
CA SER A 183 -3.07 -6.43 -17.31
C SER A 183 -3.11 -5.43 -16.16
N ARG A 184 -2.00 -5.27 -15.46
CA ARG A 184 -1.89 -4.42 -14.27
C ARG A 184 -0.45 -3.93 -14.05
N HIS A 185 -0.29 -2.89 -13.26
CA HIS A 185 1.03 -2.61 -12.66
C HIS A 185 1.39 -3.69 -11.62
N PRO A 186 2.68 -3.97 -11.39
CA PRO A 186 3.14 -5.02 -10.47
C PRO A 186 3.04 -4.58 -9.00
N ILE A 187 1.82 -4.21 -8.59
CA ILE A 187 1.51 -3.75 -7.22
C ILE A 187 1.58 -4.92 -6.23
N ARG A 188 1.05 -6.08 -6.62
CA ARG A 188 1.08 -7.29 -5.79
C ARG A 188 2.49 -7.81 -5.55
N GLU A 189 3.35 -7.58 -6.52
CA GLU A 189 4.76 -7.96 -6.48
C GLU A 189 5.62 -6.94 -5.71
N GLY A 190 5.03 -5.87 -5.18
CA GLY A 190 5.70 -4.82 -4.42
C GLY A 190 6.68 -3.96 -5.22
N LYS A 191 6.68 -4.07 -6.56
CA LYS A 191 7.53 -3.25 -7.45
C LYS A 191 6.99 -1.84 -7.61
N VAL A 192 5.66 -1.71 -7.64
CA VAL A 192 4.94 -0.44 -7.64
C VAL A 192 4.03 -0.42 -6.42
N THR A 193 3.94 0.71 -5.75
CA THR A 193 3.09 0.89 -4.56
C THR A 193 2.05 1.97 -4.80
N CYS A 194 1.01 1.99 -3.98
CA CYS A 194 -0.02 3.02 -4.06
C CYS A 194 0.60 4.42 -3.90
N SER A 195 1.58 4.56 -3.01
CA SER A 195 2.25 5.84 -2.74
C SER A 195 3.26 6.29 -3.79
N ASP A 196 3.55 5.49 -4.81
CA ASP A 196 4.35 5.95 -5.95
C ASP A 196 3.55 6.89 -6.85
N CYS A 197 2.22 6.74 -6.86
CA CYS A 197 1.28 7.57 -7.62
C CYS A 197 0.42 8.50 -6.75
N HIS A 198 0.07 8.08 -5.52
CA HIS A 198 -0.84 8.79 -4.64
C HIS A 198 -0.16 9.26 -3.34
N ASN A 199 -0.50 10.45 -2.87
CA ASN A 199 -0.20 10.87 -1.51
C ASN A 199 -1.49 10.81 -0.67
N PRO A 200 -1.65 9.80 0.21
CA PRO A 200 -2.87 9.64 0.99
C PRO A 200 -3.12 10.79 1.99
N HIS A 201 -2.10 11.60 2.26
CA HIS A 201 -2.21 12.76 3.15
C HIS A 201 -2.79 14.01 2.46
N GLY A 202 -3.18 13.90 1.18
CA GLY A 202 -3.71 14.99 0.39
C GLY A 202 -2.65 15.65 -0.50
N THR A 203 -3.12 16.24 -1.57
CA THR A 203 -2.35 17.04 -2.55
C THR A 203 -3.21 18.14 -3.10
N ALA A 204 -2.61 19.11 -3.78
CA ALA A 204 -3.34 20.12 -4.53
C ALA A 204 -3.96 19.55 -5.83
N GLY A 205 -3.39 18.46 -6.36
CA GLY A 205 -3.86 17.83 -7.58
C GLY A 205 -5.04 16.86 -7.40
N PRO A 206 -5.64 16.42 -8.51
CA PRO A 206 -6.78 15.52 -8.50
C PRO A 206 -6.42 14.14 -7.94
N LYS A 207 -7.39 13.46 -7.32
CA LYS A 207 -7.27 12.05 -6.87
C LYS A 207 -6.08 11.80 -5.93
N ASN A 208 -5.62 12.82 -5.22
CA ASN A 208 -4.42 12.78 -4.37
C ASN A 208 -3.17 12.27 -5.13
N LEU A 209 -3.00 12.62 -6.37
CA LEU A 209 -1.80 12.28 -7.14
C LEU A 209 -0.58 13.03 -6.60
N VAL A 210 0.60 12.41 -6.65
CA VAL A 210 1.86 13.00 -6.19
C VAL A 210 2.38 14.12 -7.10
N ARG A 211 1.80 14.26 -8.29
CA ARG A 211 2.02 15.34 -9.25
C ARG A 211 0.72 16.10 -9.49
N ASP A 212 0.81 17.25 -10.13
CA ASP A 212 -0.30 18.16 -10.32
C ASP A 212 -1.39 17.60 -11.26
N ASN A 213 -1.02 16.66 -12.13
CA ASN A 213 -1.92 16.01 -13.08
C ASN A 213 -1.58 14.53 -13.30
N VAL A 214 -2.46 13.84 -14.03
CA VAL A 214 -2.32 12.41 -14.34
C VAL A 214 -1.07 12.16 -15.18
N ASN A 215 -0.89 12.93 -16.25
CA ASN A 215 0.19 12.71 -17.19
C ASN A 215 1.57 12.85 -16.55
N ASP A 216 1.79 13.89 -15.76
CA ASP A 216 3.07 14.09 -15.06
C ASP A 216 3.35 12.98 -14.04
N THR A 217 2.28 12.42 -13.43
CA THR A 217 2.42 11.25 -12.55
C THR A 217 2.88 10.02 -13.36
N CYS A 218 2.31 9.80 -14.53
CA CYS A 218 2.69 8.69 -15.42
C CYS A 218 4.11 8.88 -15.97
N TYR A 219 4.46 10.08 -16.39
CA TYR A 219 5.76 10.41 -16.97
C TYR A 219 6.92 10.27 -15.97
N ALA A 220 6.67 10.21 -14.69
CA ALA A 220 7.72 9.90 -13.72
C ALA A 220 8.43 8.56 -14.00
N CYS A 221 7.73 7.62 -14.65
CA CYS A 221 8.26 6.31 -15.05
C CYS A 221 8.20 6.10 -16.57
N HIS A 222 7.20 6.66 -17.27
CA HIS A 222 6.94 6.49 -18.70
C HIS A 222 7.41 7.70 -19.52
N MET A 223 8.64 8.13 -19.30
CA MET A 223 9.23 9.31 -19.96
C MET A 223 9.18 9.23 -21.49
N GLU A 224 9.30 8.04 -22.05
CA GLU A 224 9.26 7.80 -23.49
C GLU A 224 7.91 8.16 -24.14
N LYS A 225 6.86 8.33 -23.34
CA LYS A 225 5.53 8.76 -23.84
C LYS A 225 5.30 10.27 -23.75
N ARG A 226 6.23 11.00 -23.13
CA ARG A 226 6.11 12.44 -22.95
C ARG A 226 6.37 13.23 -24.23
N GLY A 227 7.29 12.78 -25.06
CA GLY A 227 7.78 13.54 -26.20
C GLY A 227 8.95 14.46 -25.85
N PRO A 228 9.19 15.53 -26.59
CA PRO A 228 8.29 16.12 -27.59
C PRO A 228 8.15 15.29 -28.86
N PHE A 229 6.96 15.31 -29.45
CA PHE A 229 6.68 14.71 -30.75
C PHE A 229 6.28 15.78 -31.75
N VAL A 230 6.69 15.62 -32.99
CA VAL A 230 6.27 16.51 -34.09
C VAL A 230 4.75 16.41 -34.30
N ARG A 231 4.21 15.20 -34.14
CA ARG A 231 2.79 14.94 -34.23
C ARG A 231 2.33 14.27 -32.95
N THR A 232 1.40 14.89 -32.29
CA THR A 232 0.83 14.44 -31.01
C THR A 232 -0.62 14.03 -31.18
N HIS A 233 -1.06 13.03 -30.44
CA HIS A 233 -2.45 12.65 -30.34
C HIS A 233 -3.05 13.42 -29.15
N GLN A 234 -4.04 14.26 -29.40
CA GLN A 234 -4.57 15.19 -28.41
C GLN A 234 -4.97 14.50 -27.09
N PRO A 235 -5.74 13.39 -27.06
CA PRO A 235 -6.11 12.74 -25.82
C PRO A 235 -4.92 12.26 -24.97
N VAL A 236 -3.79 11.93 -25.62
CA VAL A 236 -2.56 11.53 -24.91
C VAL A 236 -1.95 12.73 -24.17
N GLN A 237 -2.07 13.93 -24.71
CA GLN A 237 -1.60 15.14 -24.03
C GLN A 237 -2.54 15.57 -22.88
N GLU A 238 -3.82 15.27 -23.00
CA GLU A 238 -4.81 15.65 -21.99
C GLU A 238 -4.75 14.77 -20.75
N ASP A 239 -5.00 13.47 -20.90
CA ASP A 239 -5.05 12.54 -19.76
C ASP A 239 -4.85 11.09 -20.21
N CYS A 240 -3.77 10.46 -19.76
CA CYS A 240 -3.49 9.03 -20.01
C CYS A 240 -4.65 8.12 -19.56
N SER A 241 -5.42 8.53 -18.56
CA SER A 241 -6.52 7.72 -18.05
C SER A 241 -7.77 7.73 -18.96
N ILE A 242 -7.80 8.51 -20.03
CA ILE A 242 -8.81 8.38 -21.07
C ILE A 242 -8.78 6.97 -21.66
N CYS A 243 -7.59 6.47 -21.97
CA CYS A 243 -7.39 5.16 -22.59
C CYS A 243 -6.99 4.06 -21.61
N HIS A 244 -6.28 4.40 -20.53
CA HIS A 244 -5.68 3.44 -19.60
C HIS A 244 -6.35 3.46 -18.22
N ASN A 245 -6.46 2.27 -17.59
CA ASN A 245 -6.74 2.17 -16.15
C ASN A 245 -5.48 1.62 -15.45
N PRO A 246 -4.77 2.47 -14.68
CA PRO A 246 -3.49 2.10 -14.08
C PRO A 246 -3.59 1.01 -13.00
N HIS A 247 -4.75 0.78 -12.43
CA HIS A 247 -4.92 -0.25 -11.40
C HIS A 247 -5.06 -1.65 -11.99
N GLY A 248 -5.62 -1.77 -13.20
CA GLY A 248 -5.70 -3.05 -13.89
C GLY A 248 -6.97 -3.24 -14.71
N THR A 249 -6.81 -3.97 -15.81
CA THR A 249 -7.86 -4.29 -16.77
C THR A 249 -7.75 -5.73 -17.25
N THR A 250 -8.76 -6.20 -17.99
CA THR A 250 -8.71 -7.48 -18.71
C THR A 250 -8.11 -7.33 -20.11
N THR A 251 -7.89 -6.09 -20.55
CA THR A 251 -7.33 -5.78 -21.87
C THR A 251 -5.83 -5.53 -21.74
N PRO A 252 -5.00 -6.07 -22.66
CA PRO A 252 -3.57 -5.81 -22.66
C PRO A 252 -3.23 -4.30 -22.61
N ASN A 253 -2.04 -3.98 -22.10
CA ASN A 253 -1.53 -2.62 -21.97
C ASN A 253 -2.41 -1.69 -21.11
N LEU A 254 -3.14 -2.25 -20.16
CA LEU A 254 -4.01 -1.48 -19.24
C LEU A 254 -5.13 -0.70 -19.97
N LEU A 255 -5.48 -1.06 -21.20
CA LEU A 255 -6.53 -0.38 -21.93
C LEU A 255 -7.90 -0.60 -21.29
N ARG A 256 -8.72 0.45 -21.22
CA ARG A 256 -10.07 0.41 -20.63
C ARG A 256 -11.03 -0.47 -21.41
N SER A 257 -10.87 -0.49 -22.74
CA SER A 257 -11.58 -1.39 -23.66
C SER A 257 -10.67 -1.81 -24.81
N ARG A 258 -11.07 -2.87 -25.52
CA ARG A 258 -10.28 -3.37 -26.64
C ARG A 258 -10.43 -2.48 -27.86
N PRO A 259 -9.34 -2.22 -28.63
CA PRO A 259 -9.49 -1.74 -29.98
C PRO A 259 -10.28 -2.76 -30.83
N PRO A 260 -11.14 -2.32 -31.78
CA PRO A 260 -11.34 -0.94 -32.20
C PRO A 260 -12.29 -0.13 -31.29
N PHE A 261 -13.04 -0.74 -30.39
CA PHE A 261 -14.08 -0.08 -29.58
C PHE A 261 -13.56 1.11 -28.76
N LEU A 262 -12.33 1.03 -28.24
CA LEU A 262 -11.72 2.14 -27.54
C LEU A 262 -11.56 3.38 -28.45
N CYS A 263 -11.09 3.15 -29.68
CA CYS A 263 -10.85 4.22 -30.65
C CYS A 263 -12.16 4.83 -31.16
N GLN A 264 -13.19 3.97 -31.35
CA GLN A 264 -14.51 4.36 -31.84
C GLN A 264 -15.32 5.20 -30.82
N GLN A 265 -14.85 5.37 -29.61
CA GLN A 265 -15.48 6.32 -28.69
C GLN A 265 -15.30 7.78 -29.14
N CYS A 266 -14.32 8.06 -29.99
CA CYS A 266 -14.02 9.40 -30.52
C CYS A 266 -13.90 9.42 -32.05
N HIS A 267 -13.52 8.29 -32.68
CA HIS A 267 -13.28 8.20 -34.12
C HIS A 267 -14.42 7.47 -34.83
N GLU A 268 -14.98 8.12 -35.84
CA GLU A 268 -15.97 7.55 -36.72
C GLU A 268 -15.34 6.50 -37.66
N PRO A 269 -15.73 5.22 -37.59
CA PRO A 269 -15.11 4.16 -38.40
C PRO A 269 -15.38 4.28 -39.90
N THR A 270 -16.45 4.98 -40.27
CA THR A 270 -16.86 5.16 -41.68
C THR A 270 -16.07 6.23 -42.39
N SER A 271 -15.42 7.12 -41.64
CA SER A 271 -14.61 8.24 -42.22
C SER A 271 -13.14 7.90 -42.41
N HIS A 272 -12.78 6.60 -42.45
CA HIS A 272 -11.40 6.20 -42.70
C HIS A 272 -10.99 6.53 -44.12
N ARG A 273 -10.32 7.66 -44.29
CA ARG A 273 -9.76 8.09 -45.57
C ARG A 273 -8.55 7.20 -45.89
N GLY A 274 -8.41 6.85 -47.14
CA GLY A 274 -7.40 5.91 -47.57
C GLY A 274 -7.92 4.48 -47.44
N GLN A 275 -8.72 4.12 -48.42
CA GLN A 275 -9.22 2.76 -48.59
C GLN A 275 -8.00 1.84 -48.73
N VAL A 276 -7.72 1.06 -47.69
CA VAL A 276 -6.90 -0.13 -47.88
C VAL A 276 -7.74 -1.06 -48.76
N ALA A 277 -7.35 -1.18 -50.00
CA ALA A 277 -7.97 -2.16 -50.91
C ALA A 277 -8.02 -3.49 -50.16
N SER A 278 -9.21 -4.04 -50.00
CA SER A 278 -9.34 -5.39 -49.44
C SER A 278 -8.56 -6.33 -50.35
N LEU A 279 -8.05 -7.42 -49.83
CA LEU A 279 -7.41 -8.47 -50.61
C LEU A 279 -8.31 -9.02 -51.74
N THR A 280 -9.57 -8.61 -51.79
CA THR A 280 -10.58 -8.98 -52.78
C THR A 280 -10.92 -7.87 -53.77
N GLY A 281 -10.22 -6.72 -53.72
CA GLY A 281 -10.40 -5.62 -54.72
C GLY A 281 -11.70 -4.81 -54.58
N THR A 282 -12.53 -5.08 -53.64
CA THR A 282 -13.75 -4.32 -53.33
C THR A 282 -13.55 -3.44 -52.10
N ASN A 283 -14.16 -2.25 -52.10
CA ASN A 283 -14.09 -1.23 -51.09
C ASN A 283 -14.06 -1.77 -49.63
N THR A 284 -13.26 -1.12 -48.81
CA THR A 284 -13.04 -1.28 -47.37
C THR A 284 -14.07 -2.15 -46.70
N GLY A 285 -13.81 -3.44 -46.71
CA GLY A 285 -14.70 -4.36 -46.02
C GLY A 285 -14.59 -4.16 -44.50
N ALA A 286 -15.67 -4.43 -43.82
CA ALA A 286 -15.76 -4.52 -42.37
C ALA A 286 -14.57 -5.29 -41.73
N GLY A 287 -13.93 -6.20 -42.49
CA GLY A 287 -12.76 -6.96 -42.10
C GLY A 287 -11.50 -6.13 -41.87
N THR A 288 -11.32 -4.98 -42.50
CA THR A 288 -10.16 -4.09 -42.27
C THR A 288 -10.36 -3.30 -40.96
N LEU A 289 -11.56 -2.82 -40.72
CA LEU A 289 -11.92 -2.12 -39.49
C LEU A 289 -11.96 -3.07 -38.29
N ALA A 290 -12.31 -4.33 -38.49
CA ALA A 290 -12.30 -5.37 -37.46
C ALA A 290 -10.90 -5.83 -37.02
N ARG A 291 -9.85 -5.56 -37.84
CA ARG A 291 -8.46 -5.96 -37.54
C ARG A 291 -7.78 -5.15 -36.43
N GLY A 292 -8.40 -4.11 -35.95
CA GLY A 292 -7.86 -3.24 -34.91
C GLY A 292 -6.96 -2.14 -35.47
N CYS A 293 -7.23 -0.93 -35.05
CA CYS A 293 -6.56 0.30 -35.48
C CYS A 293 -5.05 0.26 -35.24
N LEU A 294 -4.62 -0.36 -34.14
CA LEU A 294 -3.20 -0.44 -33.72
C LEU A 294 -2.33 -1.32 -34.63
N ASN A 295 -2.90 -2.12 -35.52
CA ASN A 295 -2.13 -2.86 -36.52
C ASN A 295 -1.45 -1.93 -37.54
N CYS A 296 -2.01 -0.74 -37.76
CA CYS A 296 -1.47 0.28 -38.63
C CYS A 296 -1.03 1.53 -37.85
N HIS A 297 -1.82 1.98 -36.90
CA HIS A 297 -1.53 3.17 -36.10
C HIS A 297 -0.75 2.79 -34.83
N THR A 298 0.51 2.38 -34.98
CA THR A 298 1.34 1.84 -33.89
C THR A 298 1.90 2.92 -32.96
N ASN A 299 2.02 4.17 -33.45
CA ASN A 299 2.63 5.29 -32.72
C ASN A 299 1.58 6.24 -32.13
N ILE A 300 0.51 5.69 -31.58
CA ILE A 300 -0.65 6.44 -31.09
C ILE A 300 -0.30 7.49 -30.01
N HIS A 301 0.79 7.32 -29.27
CA HIS A 301 1.22 8.28 -28.24
C HIS A 301 1.93 9.52 -28.82
N GLY A 302 2.33 9.46 -30.10
CA GLY A 302 3.03 10.51 -30.80
C GLY A 302 4.13 9.96 -31.71
N THR A 303 4.49 10.73 -32.74
CA THR A 303 5.51 10.34 -33.70
C THR A 303 6.32 11.55 -34.17
N ASN A 304 7.60 11.30 -34.44
CA ASN A 304 8.51 12.24 -35.08
C ASN A 304 8.70 11.93 -36.57
N ASN A 305 7.91 11.02 -37.14
CA ASN A 305 7.98 10.68 -38.55
C ASN A 305 7.51 11.87 -39.38
N PRO A 306 8.35 12.48 -40.24
CA PRO A 306 8.00 13.64 -41.04
C PRO A 306 7.18 13.28 -42.29
N ALA A 307 7.03 11.98 -42.59
CA ALA A 307 6.72 11.50 -43.93
C ALA A 307 5.29 11.75 -44.40
N ASP A 308 4.42 12.44 -43.65
CA ASP A 308 3.09 12.67 -44.19
C ASP A 308 2.33 13.86 -43.62
N VAL A 309 2.55 15.04 -44.21
CA VAL A 309 1.78 16.25 -43.90
C VAL A 309 0.42 16.23 -44.62
N SER A 310 0.31 15.48 -45.72
CA SER A 310 -0.85 15.52 -46.63
C SER A 310 -1.79 14.33 -46.49
N ASN A 311 -1.31 13.24 -45.91
CA ASN A 311 -2.05 11.99 -45.74
C ASN A 311 -2.10 11.55 -44.32
N GLU A 312 -3.24 11.12 -43.88
CA GLU A 312 -3.65 10.63 -42.58
C GLU A 312 -2.91 9.35 -42.10
N ARG A 313 -1.69 9.13 -42.60
CA ARG A 313 -0.77 8.10 -42.10
C ARG A 313 -0.08 8.50 -40.79
N THR A 314 -0.63 9.54 -40.18
CA THR A 314 -0.24 9.99 -38.84
C THR A 314 -0.27 8.82 -37.86
N PHE A 315 0.73 8.73 -37.01
CA PHE A 315 0.89 7.64 -36.02
C PHE A 315 1.18 6.23 -36.59
N ARG A 316 1.52 6.13 -37.89
CA ARG A 316 2.13 4.92 -38.43
C ARG A 316 3.64 4.90 -38.16
N ARG A 317 4.19 3.70 -38.20
CA ARG A 317 5.64 3.49 -38.13
C ARG A 317 6.30 3.79 -39.45
#